data_34423a52b30ebb1948bb16380f2cffda
#
_entry.id   34423a52b30ebb1948bb16380f2cffda
#
_cell.length_a   1.000
_cell.length_b   1.000
_cell.length_c   1.000
_cell.angle_alpha   90.00
_cell.angle_beta   90.00
_cell.angle_gamma   90.00
#
_symmetry.space_group_name_H-M   'P 1'
#
loop_
_entity.id
_entity.type
_entity.pdbx_description
1 polymer ?
#
loop_
_entity_poly.entity_id
_entity_poly.type
_entity_poly.pdbx_seq_one_letter_code
_entity_poly.pdbx_strand_id
1 'polypeptide(L)'
;MPWPTPTWAHPRGATLGFGVLTGHPEKQIDFATRSTNLMTVRSKQIIEAFYRELPRFSYFLGCSGGGGQAVHEALQFPGDYDGIIAGAPLINQTHRSRLLRDGRPERTQ
;
A
#
# COMPACT_ATOMS: atom_id res chain seq x y z
N MET A 1 -24.78 -4.44 -0.97
CA MET A 1 -23.81 -3.68 -0.17
C MET A 1 -22.81 -3.05 -1.10
N PRO A 2 -22.65 -1.73 -1.10
CA PRO A 2 -21.57 -1.13 -1.87
C PRO A 2 -20.24 -1.62 -1.29
N TRP A 3 -19.32 -2.04 -2.15
CA TRP A 3 -17.95 -2.37 -1.77
C TRP A 3 -17.35 -1.18 -1.05
N PRO A 4 -16.69 -1.37 0.10
CA PRO A 4 -15.94 -0.28 0.70
C PRO A 4 -14.91 0.16 -0.32
N THR A 5 -15.02 1.41 -0.77
CA THR A 5 -13.99 2.03 -1.59
C THR A 5 -12.68 1.93 -0.84
N PRO A 6 -11.60 1.46 -1.48
CA PRO A 6 -10.31 1.40 -0.82
C PRO A 6 -9.97 2.78 -0.22
N THR A 7 -9.53 2.80 1.02
CA THR A 7 -9.24 4.03 1.76
C THR A 7 -8.15 4.91 1.13
N TRP A 8 -7.44 4.39 0.12
CA TRP A 8 -6.48 5.14 -0.70
C TRP A 8 -7.12 5.85 -1.90
N ALA A 9 -8.40 5.60 -2.20
CA ALA A 9 -9.11 6.37 -3.21
C ALA A 9 -9.33 7.79 -2.69
N HIS A 10 -8.42 8.69 -3.02
CA HIS A 10 -8.54 10.10 -2.70
C HIS A 10 -9.78 10.69 -3.37
N PRO A 11 -10.59 11.50 -2.67
CA PRO A 11 -11.61 12.31 -3.32
C PRO A 11 -10.95 13.12 -4.44
N ARG A 12 -11.57 13.15 -5.60
CA ARG A 12 -11.10 13.97 -6.73
C ARG A 12 -10.90 15.41 -6.24
N GLY A 13 -9.66 15.91 -6.30
CA GLY A 13 -9.30 17.23 -5.84
C GLY A 13 -8.52 17.30 -4.52
N ALA A 14 -8.32 16.18 -3.81
CA ALA A 14 -7.40 16.18 -2.68
C ALA A 14 -5.95 16.24 -3.20
N THR A 15 -5.24 17.27 -2.81
CA THR A 15 -3.79 17.34 -3.00
C THR A 15 -3.15 16.07 -2.44
N LEU A 16 -2.22 15.47 -3.19
CA LEU A 16 -1.45 14.28 -2.78
C LEU A 16 -0.60 14.59 -1.52
N GLY A 17 -1.27 14.81 -0.40
CA GLY A 17 -0.62 15.08 0.88
C GLY A 17 -1.13 14.13 1.95
N PHE A 18 -0.23 13.68 2.80
CA PHE A 18 -0.57 12.86 3.98
C PHE A 18 -1.51 13.56 4.97
N GLY A 19 -1.91 14.81 4.70
CA GLY A 19 -2.86 15.59 5.49
C GLY A 19 -4.23 14.90 5.67
N VAL A 20 -4.66 14.07 4.70
CA VAL A 20 -5.90 13.30 4.80
C VAL A 20 -5.86 12.21 5.88
N LEU A 21 -4.67 11.86 6.34
CA LEU A 21 -4.45 10.87 7.40
C LEU A 21 -4.34 11.52 8.80
N THR A 22 -4.19 12.86 8.84
CA THR A 22 -4.06 13.61 10.10
C THR A 22 -5.36 13.54 10.89
N GLY A 23 -5.28 13.15 12.16
CA GLY A 23 -6.44 12.98 13.03
C GLY A 23 -7.24 11.68 12.81
N HIS A 24 -6.77 10.80 11.92
CA HIS A 24 -7.42 9.53 11.63
C HIS A 24 -6.45 8.35 11.81
N PRO A 25 -6.21 7.88 13.06
CA PRO A 25 -5.24 6.83 13.35
C PRO A 25 -5.53 5.51 12.62
N GLU A 26 -6.79 5.14 12.47
CA GLU A 26 -7.19 3.94 11.72
C GLU A 26 -6.78 4.00 10.25
N LYS A 27 -6.97 5.15 9.60
CA LYS A 27 -6.52 5.35 8.21
C LYS A 27 -5.00 5.28 8.08
N GLN A 28 -4.28 5.75 9.10
CA GLN A 28 -2.81 5.65 9.12
C GLN A 28 -2.36 4.19 9.20
N ILE A 29 -2.99 3.39 10.05
CA ILE A 29 -2.73 1.96 10.16
C ILE A 29 -3.09 1.24 8.86
N ASP A 30 -4.24 1.53 8.28
CA ASP A 30 -4.66 0.96 7.00
C ASP A 30 -3.65 1.27 5.89
N PHE A 31 -3.27 2.52 5.78
CA PHE A 31 -2.31 2.97 4.76
C PHE A 31 -0.92 2.37 4.98
N ALA A 32 -0.46 2.31 6.23
CA ALA A 32 0.90 1.89 6.55
C ALA A 32 1.11 0.37 6.46
N THR A 33 0.12 -0.43 6.88
CA THR A 33 0.37 -1.88 7.08
C THR A 33 -0.82 -2.78 6.72
N ARG A 34 -2.05 -2.39 7.05
CA ARG A 34 -3.17 -3.33 7.13
C ARG A 34 -3.86 -3.59 5.80
N SER A 35 -3.98 -2.58 4.93
CA SER A 35 -4.82 -2.69 3.73
C SER A 35 -4.35 -3.73 2.73
N THR A 36 -3.06 -3.84 2.46
CA THR A 36 -2.51 -4.79 1.49
C THR A 36 -2.64 -6.22 2.00
N ASN A 37 -2.30 -6.46 3.27
CA ASN A 37 -2.47 -7.77 3.89
C ASN A 37 -3.95 -8.22 3.90
N LEU A 38 -4.89 -7.34 4.33
CA LEU A 38 -6.32 -7.67 4.30
C LEU A 38 -6.82 -7.97 2.89
N MET A 39 -6.37 -7.22 1.89
CA MET A 39 -6.70 -7.48 0.49
C MET A 39 -6.24 -8.89 0.09
N THR A 40 -5.03 -9.26 0.44
CA THR A 40 -4.45 -10.58 0.15
C THR A 40 -5.26 -11.70 0.78
N VAL A 41 -5.50 -11.60 2.09
CA VAL A 41 -6.28 -12.61 2.84
C VAL A 41 -7.68 -12.76 2.26
N ARG A 42 -8.38 -11.64 2.01
CA ARG A 42 -9.73 -11.66 1.46
C ARG A 42 -9.79 -12.19 0.04
N SER A 43 -8.81 -11.86 -0.80
CA SER A 43 -8.72 -12.39 -2.16
C SER A 43 -8.56 -13.92 -2.16
N LYS A 44 -7.70 -14.45 -1.29
CA LYS A 44 -7.54 -15.91 -1.14
C LYS A 44 -8.84 -16.58 -0.68
N GLN A 45 -9.56 -15.99 0.27
CA GLN A 45 -10.86 -16.50 0.73
C GLN A 45 -11.91 -16.52 -0.39
N ILE A 46 -11.95 -15.48 -1.23
CA ILE A 46 -12.86 -15.40 -2.38
C ILE A 46 -12.50 -16.48 -3.42
N ILE A 47 -11.22 -16.67 -3.72
CA ILE A 47 -10.74 -17.68 -4.63
C ILE A 47 -11.15 -19.07 -4.13
N GLU A 48 -10.90 -19.35 -2.86
CA GLU A 48 -11.29 -20.63 -2.23
C GLU A 48 -12.80 -20.87 -2.29
N ALA A 49 -13.61 -19.84 -1.99
CA ALA A 49 -15.07 -19.94 -2.06
C ALA A 49 -15.57 -20.22 -3.48
N PHE A 50 -14.93 -19.65 -4.49
CA PHE A 50 -15.33 -19.80 -5.89
C PHE A 50 -14.84 -21.11 -6.51
N TYR A 51 -13.55 -21.42 -6.33
CA TYR A 51 -12.93 -22.59 -6.96
C TYR A 51 -12.97 -23.85 -6.08
N ARG A 52 -13.39 -23.74 -4.81
CA ARG A 52 -13.38 -24.80 -3.81
C ARG A 52 -11.99 -25.32 -3.43
N GLU A 53 -10.96 -24.55 -3.78
CA GLU A 53 -9.57 -24.84 -3.43
C GLU A 53 -8.79 -23.51 -3.29
N LEU A 54 -7.76 -23.52 -2.45
CA LEU A 54 -6.85 -22.41 -2.31
C LEU A 54 -5.97 -22.26 -3.55
N PRO A 55 -5.50 -21.04 -3.87
CA PRO A 55 -4.55 -20.85 -4.93
C PRO A 55 -3.27 -21.62 -4.64
N ARG A 56 -2.80 -22.37 -5.63
CA ARG A 56 -1.60 -23.20 -5.52
C ARG A 56 -0.33 -22.39 -5.34
N PHE A 57 -0.28 -21.22 -5.97
CA PHE A 57 0.77 -20.23 -5.84
C PHE A 57 0.18 -18.83 -5.82
N SER A 58 0.82 -17.93 -5.07
CA SER A 58 0.44 -16.53 -4.96
C SER A 58 1.66 -15.66 -5.17
N TYR A 59 1.56 -14.68 -6.06
CA TYR A 59 2.67 -13.78 -6.37
C TYR A 59 2.24 -12.33 -6.19
N PHE A 60 3.15 -11.52 -5.66
CA PHE A 60 2.99 -10.07 -5.60
C PHE A 60 3.91 -9.40 -6.60
N LEU A 61 3.36 -8.55 -7.44
CA LEU A 61 4.10 -7.75 -8.40
C LEU A 61 3.74 -6.28 -8.19
N GLY A 62 4.70 -5.46 -7.82
CA GLY A 62 4.48 -4.03 -7.57
C GLY A 62 5.61 -3.15 -8.06
N CYS A 63 5.27 -1.96 -8.57
CA CYS A 63 6.25 -0.96 -9.01
C CYS A 63 5.98 0.38 -8.31
N SER A 64 7.04 1.17 -8.07
CA SER A 64 6.97 2.48 -7.40
C SER A 64 6.33 2.37 -6.02
N GLY A 65 5.17 2.96 -5.77
CA GLY A 65 4.38 2.76 -4.55
C GLY A 65 4.04 1.29 -4.30
N GLY A 66 3.64 0.56 -5.34
CA GLY A 66 3.44 -0.89 -5.28
C GLY A 66 4.71 -1.68 -5.00
N GLY A 67 5.88 -1.19 -5.46
CA GLY A 67 7.18 -1.74 -5.09
C GLY A 67 7.47 -1.58 -3.60
N GLY A 68 7.11 -0.44 -3.01
CA GLY A 68 7.18 -0.23 -1.57
C GLY A 68 6.27 -1.17 -0.79
N GLN A 69 5.03 -1.38 -1.27
CA GLN A 69 4.10 -2.37 -0.70
C GLN A 69 4.67 -3.78 -0.78
N ALA A 70 5.27 -4.15 -1.93
CA ALA A 70 5.90 -5.45 -2.12
C ALA A 70 7.01 -5.72 -1.10
N VAL A 71 7.88 -4.73 -0.84
CA VAL A 71 8.91 -4.82 0.20
C VAL A 71 8.30 -4.94 1.58
N HIS A 72 7.24 -4.16 1.86
CA HIS A 72 6.53 -4.23 3.14
C HIS A 72 5.92 -5.63 3.37
N GLU A 73 5.23 -6.19 2.37
CA GLU A 73 4.67 -7.54 2.44
C GLU A 73 5.74 -8.60 2.70
N ALA A 74 6.87 -8.52 1.98
CA ALA A 74 7.98 -9.45 2.18
C ALA A 74 8.55 -9.41 3.61
N LEU A 75 8.54 -8.26 4.26
CA LEU A 75 9.08 -8.08 5.60
C LEU A 75 8.09 -8.42 6.71
N GLN A 76 6.83 -8.05 6.55
CA GLN A 76 5.82 -8.18 7.60
C GLN A 76 4.98 -9.45 7.48
N PHE A 77 4.74 -9.91 6.24
CA PHE A 77 3.85 -11.03 5.93
C PHE A 77 4.49 -12.02 4.95
N PRO A 78 5.69 -12.55 5.26
CA PRO A 78 6.45 -13.39 4.32
C PRO A 78 5.73 -14.68 3.89
N GLY A 79 4.72 -15.11 4.64
CA GLY A 79 3.91 -16.29 4.32
C GLY A 79 2.75 -16.02 3.35
N ASP A 80 2.50 -14.78 2.97
CA ASP A 80 1.35 -14.44 2.13
C ASP A 80 1.56 -14.74 0.65
N TYR A 81 2.81 -14.76 0.20
CA TYR A 81 3.17 -14.94 -1.20
C TYR A 81 4.32 -15.92 -1.37
N ASP A 82 4.26 -16.71 -2.45
CA ASP A 82 5.34 -17.63 -2.85
C ASP A 82 6.48 -16.90 -3.58
N GLY A 83 6.19 -15.73 -4.12
CA GLY A 83 7.19 -14.88 -4.75
C GLY A 83 6.75 -13.42 -4.83
N ILE A 84 7.72 -12.52 -4.68
CA ILE A 84 7.48 -11.07 -4.68
C ILE A 84 8.46 -10.39 -5.62
N ILE A 85 7.94 -9.54 -6.53
CA ILE A 85 8.73 -8.70 -7.41
C ILE A 85 8.46 -7.24 -7.04
N ALA A 86 9.48 -6.57 -6.52
CA ALA A 86 9.44 -5.16 -6.14
C ALA A 86 10.21 -4.31 -7.15
N GLY A 87 9.50 -3.71 -8.10
CA GLY A 87 10.07 -2.79 -9.07
C GLY A 87 10.17 -1.36 -8.52
N ALA A 88 11.36 -0.74 -8.65
CA ALA A 88 11.59 0.65 -8.22
C ALA A 88 10.93 1.00 -6.86
N PRO A 89 11.17 0.23 -5.80
CA PRO A 89 10.44 0.35 -4.55
C PRO A 89 10.68 1.70 -3.89
N LEU A 90 9.61 2.32 -3.41
CA LEU A 90 9.69 3.51 -2.58
C LEU A 90 10.05 3.12 -1.15
N ILE A 91 11.33 2.88 -0.92
CA ILE A 91 11.89 2.60 0.41
C ILE A 91 12.46 3.89 1.03
N ASN A 92 12.64 3.87 2.35
CA ASN A 92 13.22 4.99 3.10
C ASN A 92 12.48 6.33 2.89
N GLN A 93 11.17 6.29 2.95
CA GLN A 93 10.26 7.41 2.67
C GLN A 93 10.54 8.65 3.53
N THR A 94 10.94 8.46 4.79
CA THR A 94 11.24 9.55 5.71
C THR A 94 12.42 10.39 5.22
N HIS A 95 13.49 9.73 4.79
CA HIS A 95 14.68 10.41 4.26
C HIS A 95 14.36 11.11 2.93
N ARG A 96 13.68 10.41 2.03
CA ARG A 96 13.27 10.97 0.74
C ARG A 96 12.37 12.19 0.88
N SER A 97 11.39 12.15 1.78
CA SER A 97 10.48 13.27 2.03
C SER A 97 11.22 14.49 2.58
N ARG A 98 12.25 14.27 3.40
CA ARG A 98 13.13 15.33 3.90
C ARG A 98 13.91 15.99 2.77
N LEU A 99 14.57 15.20 1.91
CA LEU A 99 15.31 15.72 0.76
C LEU A 99 14.42 16.51 -0.20
N LEU A 100 13.20 16.06 -0.46
CA LEU A 100 12.26 16.75 -1.33
C LEU A 100 11.74 18.05 -0.72
N ARG A 101 11.66 18.13 0.60
CA ARG A 101 11.27 19.36 1.31
C ARG A 101 12.40 20.38 1.33
N ASP A 102 13.61 19.93 1.67
CA ASP A 102 14.79 20.79 1.85
C ASP A 102 15.35 21.27 0.51
N GLY A 103 15.11 20.52 -0.59
CA GLY A 103 15.50 20.91 -1.95
C GLY A 103 14.48 21.79 -2.70
N ARG A 104 13.38 22.18 -2.06
CA ARG A 104 12.40 23.08 -2.65
C ARG A 104 12.86 24.53 -2.44
N PRO A 105 13.15 25.30 -3.51
CA PRO A 105 13.43 26.71 -3.34
C PRO A 105 12.22 27.38 -2.69
N GLU A 106 12.47 28.13 -1.60
CA GLU A 106 11.44 28.98 -1.01
C GLU A 106 10.89 29.89 -2.11
N ARG A 107 9.59 29.77 -2.38
CA ARG A 107 8.91 30.76 -3.19
C ARG A 107 8.84 32.02 -2.34
N THR A 108 9.77 32.95 -2.56
CA THR A 108 9.62 34.34 -2.12
C THR A 108 8.36 34.91 -2.79
N GLN A 109 7.38 35.25 -1.96
CA GLN A 109 6.23 36.05 -2.35
C GLN A 109 6.66 37.52 -2.51
#